data_9c544d2dadc5865fb309905087b10577
#
_entry.id   9c544d2dadc5865fb309905087b10577
#
_cell.length_a   1.000
_cell.length_b   1.000
_cell.length_c   1.000
_cell.angle_alpha   90.00
_cell.angle_beta   90.00
_cell.angle_gamma   90.00
#
_symmetry.space_group_name_H-M   'P 1'
#
loop_
_entity.id
_entity.type
_entity.pdbx_description
1 polymer ?
#
loop_
_entity_poly.entity_id
_entity_poly.type
_entity_poly.pdbx_seq_one_letter_code
_entity_poly.pdbx_strand_id
1 'polypeptide(L)'
;MNILFERFTLPEQLSRVIYNSPSVIIPTSKEVLFELIFGNEHTGKIEVLYDVNGKPVKEAEVVRCKNGAAVNYPEDYMRRRDPDCMRIADDQPTDKPRFEDVYGYKFDELRIETLRWLTKQELILVPFKAGGYDYGYEAVLVCPRNAAFFGFAMAQLQAFVDIRTVDHFKPRAVVYVAPPFRHTHFGGKQVVVHNRLPDLHEVFSYNLYPGPSAKKGIYSVLLDIGEQEGWVTAHASSARIITPYENEMVMMHEGASGGGKSELLQDVMRCADGRVLLGVDLVTGEERYISMSDTCTIAPVTDDMAMCPPSIQKSGGKLSLVDGEDGWFVRVDGITSYGCDPMYERIAIHSKEPLMFLNLEAVPRATCLPWEHVLDSDGKPCPNPRIIVPRRMIENIVPQPVDVDVRSFGVRMPPATAKKPTYGIMGLMHIIPPALAWLWRLVAPRGFKNPSISGGSPLASEGVGSYWPFATGKRVVQANLLLEQIINCTQTRYVLIPNQHIGSFKVGFAAEWIAREYLARRGGVNMKMDRLSPARCPLFGYALNEMKVDGQRISSRFLRPELQESLGEEGYDKGAEILYKFFEKELAVYDCEELHPVGKQILECFKKRGSVEDYCAILPLGLSD
;
A
#
# COMPACT_ATOMS: atom_id res chain seq x y z
N MET A 1 -36.86 19.26 2.68
CA MET A 1 -35.55 18.75 3.10
C MET A 1 -35.72 17.27 3.38
N ASN A 2 -34.89 16.41 2.83
CA ASN A 2 -35.08 14.97 2.98
C ASN A 2 -34.79 14.59 4.45
N ILE A 3 -35.65 13.82 5.11
CA ILE A 3 -35.50 13.34 6.50
C ILE A 3 -34.11 12.73 6.78
N LEU A 4 -33.45 12.21 5.73
CA LEU A 4 -32.12 11.64 5.82
C LEU A 4 -31.03 12.67 6.21
N PHE A 5 -31.22 13.96 5.89
CA PHE A 5 -30.25 15.00 6.27
C PHE A 5 -30.27 15.35 7.75
N GLU A 6 -31.37 15.07 8.47
CA GLU A 6 -31.46 15.28 9.92
C GLU A 6 -30.47 14.42 10.71
N ARG A 7 -30.00 13.32 10.11
CA ARG A 7 -29.03 12.42 10.74
C ARG A 7 -27.59 12.90 10.61
N PHE A 8 -27.33 13.90 9.76
CA PHE A 8 -26.00 14.43 9.56
C PHE A 8 -25.72 15.66 10.41
N THR A 9 -24.56 15.70 11.04
CA THR A 9 -23.92 16.95 11.48
C THR A 9 -22.82 17.29 10.47
N LEU A 10 -23.23 17.92 9.36
CA LEU A 10 -22.30 18.28 8.28
C LEU A 10 -21.58 19.59 8.59
N PRO A 11 -20.31 19.73 8.10
CA PRO A 11 -19.62 21.02 8.11
C PRO A 11 -20.45 22.11 7.41
N GLU A 12 -20.38 23.32 7.92
CA GLU A 12 -21.22 24.46 7.43
C GLU A 12 -21.07 24.67 5.92
N GLN A 13 -19.84 24.60 5.42
CA GLN A 13 -19.55 24.77 3.99
C GLN A 13 -20.20 23.69 3.13
N LEU A 14 -20.14 22.44 3.58
CA LEU A 14 -20.80 21.34 2.88
C LEU A 14 -22.32 21.47 2.93
N SER A 15 -22.88 21.88 4.07
CA SER A 15 -24.31 22.16 4.20
C SER A 15 -24.78 23.24 3.22
N ARG A 16 -23.98 24.30 3.02
CA ARG A 16 -24.26 25.36 2.02
C ARG A 16 -24.21 24.80 0.58
N VAL A 17 -23.25 23.95 0.26
CA VAL A 17 -23.18 23.31 -1.06
C VAL A 17 -24.42 22.47 -1.32
N ILE A 18 -24.81 21.62 -0.38
CA ILE A 18 -25.97 20.74 -0.50
C ILE A 18 -27.26 21.55 -0.66
N TYR A 19 -27.45 22.60 0.16
CA TYR A 19 -28.65 23.45 0.11
C TYR A 19 -28.83 24.17 -1.23
N ASN A 20 -27.73 24.57 -1.85
CA ASN A 20 -27.76 25.35 -3.10
C ASN A 20 -27.67 24.50 -4.37
N SER A 21 -27.44 23.19 -4.24
CA SER A 21 -27.33 22.27 -5.40
C SER A 21 -28.72 21.97 -5.98
N PRO A 22 -28.84 21.78 -7.32
CA PRO A 22 -30.12 21.47 -7.98
C PRO A 22 -30.78 20.20 -7.42
N SER A 23 -29.97 19.18 -7.13
CA SER A 23 -30.41 17.94 -6.48
C SER A 23 -29.26 17.26 -5.75
N VAL A 24 -29.57 16.53 -4.67
CA VAL A 24 -28.59 15.71 -3.95
C VAL A 24 -29.18 14.33 -3.71
N ILE A 25 -28.46 13.31 -4.17
CA ILE A 25 -28.83 11.91 -4.00
C ILE A 25 -27.96 11.31 -2.90
N ILE A 26 -28.57 10.69 -1.90
CA ILE A 26 -27.87 9.87 -0.90
C ILE A 26 -28.21 8.42 -1.21
N PRO A 27 -27.26 7.63 -1.75
CA PRO A 27 -27.49 6.22 -2.06
C PRO A 27 -27.73 5.44 -0.76
N THR A 28 -28.61 4.45 -0.81
CA THR A 28 -28.97 3.61 0.33
C THR A 28 -28.30 2.22 0.26
N SER A 29 -27.66 1.91 -0.85
CA SER A 29 -26.84 0.71 -1.00
C SER A 29 -25.83 0.87 -2.14
N LYS A 30 -24.85 -0.06 -2.21
CA LYS A 30 -23.87 -0.10 -3.31
C LYS A 30 -24.55 -0.41 -4.65
N GLU A 31 -25.62 -1.20 -4.66
CA GLU A 31 -26.42 -1.52 -5.85
C GLU A 31 -27.13 -0.29 -6.40
N VAL A 32 -27.75 0.53 -5.52
CA VAL A 32 -28.36 1.80 -5.92
C VAL A 32 -27.31 2.71 -6.56
N LEU A 33 -26.11 2.77 -5.96
CA LEU A 33 -25.01 3.59 -6.47
C LEU A 33 -24.50 3.06 -7.83
N PHE A 34 -24.45 1.72 -8.00
CA PHE A 34 -24.10 1.11 -9.28
C PHE A 34 -25.11 1.45 -10.39
N GLU A 35 -26.41 1.37 -10.10
CA GLU A 35 -27.45 1.75 -11.08
C GLU A 35 -27.41 3.25 -11.41
N LEU A 36 -27.02 4.10 -10.46
CA LEU A 36 -26.81 5.52 -10.71
C LEU A 36 -25.71 5.79 -11.76
N ILE A 37 -24.73 4.90 -11.96
CA ILE A 37 -23.69 5.08 -12.98
C ILE A 37 -24.33 5.23 -14.36
N PHE A 38 -25.24 4.33 -14.69
CA PHE A 38 -25.81 4.25 -16.04
C PHE A 38 -27.13 5.03 -16.19
N GLY A 39 -27.87 5.24 -15.08
CA GLY A 39 -29.17 5.94 -15.12
C GLY A 39 -30.13 5.29 -16.12
N ASN A 40 -30.61 6.08 -17.08
CA ASN A 40 -31.50 5.63 -18.15
C ASN A 40 -30.76 5.18 -19.43
N GLU A 41 -29.44 5.00 -19.38
CA GLU A 41 -28.67 4.59 -20.54
C GLU A 41 -28.92 3.12 -20.90
N HIS A 42 -29.29 2.86 -22.16
CA HIS A 42 -29.68 1.53 -22.63
C HIS A 42 -28.60 0.84 -23.48
N THR A 43 -27.58 1.58 -23.96
CA THR A 43 -26.49 0.99 -24.75
C THR A 43 -25.51 0.21 -23.88
N GLY A 44 -25.50 0.49 -22.58
CA GLY A 44 -24.53 -0.07 -21.63
C GLY A 44 -23.16 0.61 -21.69
N LYS A 45 -23.08 1.82 -22.29
CA LYS A 45 -21.85 2.60 -22.40
C LYS A 45 -22.17 4.07 -22.19
N ILE A 46 -21.43 4.73 -21.30
CA ILE A 46 -21.53 6.17 -21.06
C ILE A 46 -20.18 6.84 -21.23
N GLU A 47 -20.21 8.10 -21.68
CA GLU A 47 -19.07 8.99 -21.67
C GLU A 47 -19.25 10.03 -20.56
N VAL A 48 -18.22 10.17 -19.73
CA VAL A 48 -18.20 11.18 -18.66
C VAL A 48 -17.57 12.44 -19.20
N LEU A 49 -18.41 13.43 -19.44
CA LEU A 49 -18.05 14.69 -20.09
C LEU A 49 -18.20 15.86 -19.12
N TYR A 50 -17.27 16.79 -19.18
CA TYR A 50 -17.36 18.07 -18.48
C TYR A 50 -17.12 19.23 -19.44
N ASP A 51 -17.80 20.35 -19.21
CA ASP A 51 -17.49 21.59 -19.90
C ASP A 51 -16.19 22.18 -19.35
N VAL A 52 -15.24 22.44 -20.22
CA VAL A 52 -13.97 23.12 -19.91
C VAL A 52 -13.84 24.30 -20.88
N ASN A 53 -14.08 25.51 -20.40
CA ASN A 53 -14.03 26.73 -21.20
C ASN A 53 -14.93 26.68 -22.46
N GLY A 54 -16.16 26.18 -22.32
CA GLY A 54 -17.13 26.06 -23.40
C GLY A 54 -16.91 24.89 -24.35
N LYS A 55 -16.02 23.93 -23.99
CA LYS A 55 -15.77 22.73 -24.79
C LYS A 55 -15.99 21.47 -23.94
N PRO A 56 -16.70 20.46 -24.46
CA PRO A 56 -16.85 19.19 -23.77
C PRO A 56 -15.51 18.44 -23.78
N VAL A 57 -15.04 18.04 -22.61
CA VAL A 57 -13.85 17.20 -22.43
C VAL A 57 -14.28 15.86 -21.83
N LYS A 58 -13.85 14.77 -22.46
CA LYS A 58 -14.10 13.41 -22.01
C LYS A 58 -13.06 13.01 -20.97
N GLU A 59 -13.52 12.79 -19.74
CA GLU A 59 -12.66 12.35 -18.63
C GLU A 59 -12.56 10.83 -18.53
N ALA A 60 -13.65 10.13 -18.79
CA ALA A 60 -13.70 8.67 -18.73
C ALA A 60 -14.79 8.11 -19.64
N GLU A 61 -14.66 6.85 -19.95
CA GLU A 61 -15.69 6.01 -20.56
C GLU A 61 -16.01 4.87 -19.58
N VAL A 62 -17.30 4.61 -19.36
CA VAL A 62 -17.75 3.55 -18.46
C VAL A 62 -18.63 2.57 -19.21
N VAL A 63 -18.29 1.30 -19.13
CA VAL A 63 -19.00 0.20 -19.81
C VAL A 63 -19.67 -0.69 -18.78
N ARG A 64 -20.97 -0.94 -18.93
CA ARG A 64 -21.74 -1.88 -18.11
C ARG A 64 -21.46 -3.32 -18.54
N CYS A 65 -20.88 -4.10 -17.65
CA CYS A 65 -20.57 -5.51 -17.84
C CYS A 65 -21.55 -6.40 -17.05
N LYS A 66 -21.56 -7.70 -17.34
CA LYS A 66 -22.32 -8.68 -16.54
C LYS A 66 -21.84 -8.75 -15.09
N ASN A 67 -20.52 -8.59 -14.90
CA ASN A 67 -19.83 -8.69 -13.61
C ASN A 67 -19.45 -7.35 -13.00
N GLY A 68 -19.91 -6.21 -13.56
CA GLY A 68 -19.66 -4.90 -12.99
C GLY A 68 -19.60 -3.75 -13.99
N ALA A 69 -18.75 -2.78 -13.73
CA ALA A 69 -18.49 -1.63 -14.59
C ALA A 69 -17.00 -1.50 -14.90
N ALA A 70 -16.65 -1.36 -16.18
CA ALA A 70 -15.29 -1.11 -16.61
C ALA A 70 -15.11 0.37 -16.95
N VAL A 71 -14.08 1.01 -16.37
CA VAL A 71 -13.76 2.42 -16.55
C VAL A 71 -12.43 2.55 -17.27
N ASN A 72 -12.45 3.28 -18.38
CA ASN A 72 -11.27 3.56 -19.20
C ASN A 72 -11.06 5.06 -19.38
N TYR A 73 -9.81 5.49 -19.30
CA TYR A 73 -9.42 6.90 -19.43
C TYR A 73 -8.80 7.13 -20.80
N PRO A 74 -9.16 8.26 -21.49
CA PRO A 74 -8.61 8.57 -22.82
C PRO A 74 -7.08 8.74 -22.82
N GLU A 75 -6.54 9.34 -21.77
CA GLU A 75 -5.12 9.64 -21.66
C GLU A 75 -4.37 8.54 -20.89
N ASP A 76 -3.24 8.05 -21.41
CA ASP A 76 -2.37 7.07 -20.75
C ASP A 76 -1.94 7.55 -19.35
N TYR A 77 -1.70 8.86 -19.20
CA TYR A 77 -1.35 9.49 -17.93
C TYR A 77 -2.44 9.26 -16.85
N MET A 78 -3.72 9.37 -17.25
CA MET A 78 -4.85 9.18 -16.33
C MET A 78 -5.10 7.74 -15.93
N ARG A 79 -4.45 6.78 -16.58
CA ARG A 79 -4.50 5.34 -16.24
C ARG A 79 -3.58 4.96 -15.09
N ARG A 80 -2.76 5.90 -14.57
CA ARG A 80 -1.74 5.70 -13.54
C ARG A 80 -1.87 6.75 -12.45
N ARG A 81 -1.37 6.44 -11.26
CA ARG A 81 -1.22 7.46 -10.22
C ARG A 81 0.03 8.29 -10.48
N ASP A 82 -0.11 9.59 -10.47
CA ASP A 82 1.01 10.51 -10.38
C ASP A 82 1.53 10.53 -8.92
N PRO A 83 2.78 10.16 -8.64
CA PRO A 83 3.33 10.19 -7.29
C PRO A 83 3.39 11.61 -6.71
N ASP A 84 3.45 12.63 -7.57
CA ASP A 84 3.56 14.05 -7.18
C ASP A 84 2.18 14.75 -7.13
N CYS A 85 1.07 14.01 -7.09
CA CYS A 85 -0.27 14.60 -7.13
C CYS A 85 -0.69 15.31 -5.83
N MET A 86 -0.07 15.00 -4.67
CA MET A 86 -0.46 15.53 -3.37
C MET A 86 0.01 16.98 -3.15
N ARG A 87 -0.88 17.80 -2.58
CA ARG A 87 -0.57 19.18 -2.10
C ARG A 87 -1.22 19.40 -0.74
N ILE A 88 -0.56 20.14 0.13
CA ILE A 88 -1.10 20.56 1.43
C ILE A 88 -1.56 22.01 1.33
N ALA A 89 -2.79 22.28 1.78
CA ALA A 89 -3.41 23.59 1.67
C ALA A 89 -3.37 24.40 2.95
N ASP A 90 -3.40 23.72 4.08
CA ASP A 90 -3.48 24.34 5.41
C ASP A 90 -2.10 24.84 5.92
N ASP A 91 -2.13 25.58 7.04
CA ASP A 91 -0.95 26.14 7.68
C ASP A 91 -0.31 25.20 8.74
N GLN A 92 -0.84 23.99 8.93
CA GLN A 92 -0.26 23.04 9.88
C GLN A 92 1.15 22.61 9.46
N PRO A 93 2.02 22.22 10.39
CA PRO A 93 3.37 21.76 10.07
C PRO A 93 3.37 20.61 9.07
N THR A 94 4.22 20.72 8.05
CA THR A 94 4.34 19.68 7.01
C THR A 94 5.72 19.76 6.33
N ASP A 95 6.22 18.59 5.88
CA ASP A 95 7.37 18.49 4.98
C ASP A 95 6.93 18.21 3.53
N LYS A 96 5.64 18.35 3.25
CA LYS A 96 5.08 18.18 1.90
C LYS A 96 5.00 19.50 1.15
N PRO A 97 4.98 19.44 -0.21
CA PRO A 97 4.78 20.63 -1.02
C PRO A 97 3.44 21.32 -0.68
N ARG A 98 3.51 22.59 -0.28
CA ARG A 98 2.30 23.39 -0.06
C ARG A 98 1.72 23.83 -1.39
N PHE A 99 0.38 23.94 -1.43
CA PHE A 99 -0.33 24.39 -2.61
C PHE A 99 0.14 25.77 -3.08
N GLU A 100 0.25 26.74 -2.14
CA GLU A 100 0.68 28.10 -2.41
C GLU A 100 2.08 28.18 -2.99
N ASP A 101 3.03 27.37 -2.47
CA ASP A 101 4.42 27.34 -2.95
C ASP A 101 4.54 26.83 -4.40
N VAL A 102 3.62 25.93 -4.78
CA VAL A 102 3.64 25.30 -6.13
C VAL A 102 2.89 26.14 -7.17
N TYR A 103 1.75 26.71 -6.79
CA TYR A 103 0.85 27.38 -7.75
C TYR A 103 0.84 28.91 -7.63
N GLY A 104 1.45 29.50 -6.59
CA GLY A 104 1.64 30.94 -6.43
C GLY A 104 0.38 31.70 -5.98
N TYR A 105 -0.66 31.01 -5.49
CA TYR A 105 -1.85 31.61 -4.91
C TYR A 105 -2.41 30.73 -3.78
N LYS A 106 -3.23 31.32 -2.90
CA LYS A 106 -3.80 30.59 -1.76
C LYS A 106 -4.88 29.61 -2.20
N PHE A 107 -4.87 28.45 -1.58
CA PHE A 107 -5.87 27.41 -1.87
C PHE A 107 -7.29 27.85 -1.58
N ASP A 108 -7.51 28.74 -0.61
CA ASP A 108 -8.84 29.25 -0.27
C ASP A 108 -9.58 29.85 -1.47
N GLU A 109 -8.87 30.46 -2.41
CA GLU A 109 -9.45 30.99 -3.65
C GLU A 109 -10.04 29.86 -4.50
N LEU A 110 -9.24 28.82 -4.75
CA LEU A 110 -9.67 27.63 -5.51
C LEU A 110 -10.73 26.83 -4.73
N ARG A 111 -10.60 26.73 -3.40
CA ARG A 111 -11.57 26.07 -2.54
C ARG A 111 -12.95 26.70 -2.69
N ILE A 112 -13.04 28.02 -2.60
CA ILE A 112 -14.30 28.76 -2.79
C ILE A 112 -14.85 28.54 -4.20
N GLU A 113 -14.01 28.59 -5.22
CA GLU A 113 -14.39 28.35 -6.61
C GLU A 113 -14.92 26.92 -6.81
N THR A 114 -14.23 25.92 -6.25
CA THR A 114 -14.63 24.51 -6.28
C THR A 114 -15.98 24.29 -5.62
N LEU A 115 -16.18 24.82 -4.41
CA LEU A 115 -17.45 24.70 -3.70
C LEU A 115 -18.59 25.42 -4.45
N ARG A 116 -18.32 26.59 -5.03
CA ARG A 116 -19.28 27.31 -5.89
C ARG A 116 -19.60 26.51 -7.16
N TRP A 117 -18.64 25.84 -7.77
CA TRP A 117 -18.90 24.98 -8.92
C TRP A 117 -19.79 23.80 -8.54
N LEU A 118 -19.53 23.16 -7.40
CA LEU A 118 -20.35 22.05 -6.87
C LEU A 118 -21.81 22.47 -6.63
N THR A 119 -22.08 23.70 -6.18
CA THR A 119 -23.47 24.17 -6.01
C THR A 119 -24.30 24.22 -7.31
N LYS A 120 -23.64 24.13 -8.46
CA LYS A 120 -24.28 24.11 -9.78
C LYS A 120 -24.48 22.70 -10.34
N GLN A 121 -24.01 21.69 -9.63
CA GLN A 121 -24.06 20.29 -10.06
C GLN A 121 -25.22 19.55 -9.36
N GLU A 122 -25.80 18.56 -10.05
CA GLU A 122 -26.48 17.48 -9.36
C GLU A 122 -25.45 16.65 -8.62
N LEU A 123 -25.64 16.38 -7.34
CA LEU A 123 -24.64 15.76 -6.48
C LEU A 123 -25.06 14.38 -5.99
N ILE A 124 -24.06 13.54 -5.76
CA ILE A 124 -24.18 12.33 -4.95
C ILE A 124 -23.37 12.55 -3.67
N LEU A 125 -24.01 12.25 -2.54
CA LEU A 125 -23.39 12.26 -1.22
C LEU A 125 -23.27 10.83 -0.74
N VAL A 126 -22.05 10.29 -0.66
CA VAL A 126 -21.79 8.90 -0.26
C VAL A 126 -21.20 8.85 1.14
N PRO A 127 -21.98 8.45 2.17
CA PRO A 127 -21.45 8.23 3.51
C PRO A 127 -20.62 6.94 3.56
N PHE A 128 -19.48 6.98 4.26
CA PHE A 128 -18.64 5.82 4.45
C PHE A 128 -17.81 5.95 5.74
N LYS A 129 -17.16 4.85 6.16
CA LYS A 129 -16.12 4.90 7.18
C LYS A 129 -14.75 4.67 6.54
N ALA A 130 -13.84 5.60 6.75
CA ALA A 130 -12.43 5.45 6.44
C ALA A 130 -11.78 4.51 7.47
N GLY A 131 -11.19 3.39 7.05
CA GLY A 131 -10.60 2.43 7.98
C GLY A 131 -11.50 1.27 8.41
N GLY A 132 -12.56 0.97 7.64
CA GLY A 132 -13.45 -0.17 7.88
C GLY A 132 -14.62 0.10 8.82
N TYR A 133 -15.52 -0.88 8.96
CA TYR A 133 -16.79 -0.69 9.67
C TYR A 133 -16.62 -0.48 11.18
N ASP A 134 -15.77 -1.27 11.83
CA ASP A 134 -15.71 -1.33 13.29
C ASP A 134 -14.75 -0.31 13.91
N TYR A 135 -13.65 -0.02 13.22
CA TYR A 135 -12.56 0.82 13.73
C TYR A 135 -12.35 2.10 12.92
N GLY A 136 -13.14 2.29 11.87
CA GLY A 136 -13.00 3.43 10.96
C GLY A 136 -13.74 4.67 11.45
N TYR A 137 -13.42 5.78 10.79
CA TYR A 137 -13.92 7.12 11.07
C TYR A 137 -14.94 7.55 10.02
N GLU A 138 -16.03 8.18 10.47
CA GLU A 138 -17.07 8.68 9.57
C GLU A 138 -16.50 9.69 8.58
N ALA A 139 -16.85 9.50 7.32
CA ALA A 139 -16.41 10.35 6.22
C ALA A 139 -17.48 10.41 5.13
N VAL A 140 -17.42 11.42 4.29
CA VAL A 140 -18.38 11.58 3.22
C VAL A 140 -17.69 11.97 1.91
N LEU A 141 -18.13 11.37 0.81
CA LEU A 141 -17.76 11.78 -0.53
C LEU A 141 -18.87 12.66 -1.12
N VAL A 142 -18.47 13.75 -1.75
CA VAL A 142 -19.34 14.64 -2.55
C VAL A 142 -18.83 14.65 -3.97
N CYS A 143 -19.59 14.09 -4.89
CA CYS A 143 -19.22 14.07 -6.30
C CYS A 143 -20.40 14.46 -7.21
N PRO A 144 -20.13 14.98 -8.42
CA PRO A 144 -21.16 15.22 -9.42
C PRO A 144 -21.89 13.93 -9.81
N ARG A 145 -23.15 14.04 -10.16
CA ARG A 145 -24.01 12.92 -10.56
C ARG A 145 -23.40 12.08 -11.71
N ASN A 146 -22.76 12.73 -12.68
CA ASN A 146 -22.10 12.04 -13.80
C ASN A 146 -20.78 11.33 -13.42
N ALA A 147 -20.26 11.58 -12.20
CA ALA A 147 -19.14 10.83 -11.62
C ALA A 147 -19.59 9.70 -10.68
N ALA A 148 -20.81 9.17 -10.84
CA ALA A 148 -21.36 8.10 -9.98
C ALA A 148 -20.44 6.86 -9.91
N PHE A 149 -19.70 6.53 -10.98
CA PHE A 149 -18.73 5.44 -10.98
C PHE A 149 -17.60 5.67 -9.96
N PHE A 150 -17.16 6.92 -9.77
CA PHE A 150 -16.17 7.26 -8.75
C PHE A 150 -16.77 7.08 -7.34
N GLY A 151 -18.02 7.46 -7.15
CA GLY A 151 -18.76 7.19 -5.90
C GLY A 151 -18.88 5.69 -5.61
N PHE A 152 -19.14 4.88 -6.64
CA PHE A 152 -19.20 3.43 -6.52
C PHE A 152 -17.82 2.83 -6.19
N ALA A 153 -16.76 3.31 -6.84
CA ALA A 153 -15.39 2.90 -6.51
C ALA A 153 -15.02 3.24 -5.05
N MET A 154 -15.41 4.42 -4.56
CA MET A 154 -15.24 4.81 -3.16
C MET A 154 -15.99 3.87 -2.22
N ALA A 155 -17.26 3.59 -2.52
CA ALA A 155 -18.10 2.70 -1.72
C ALA A 155 -17.62 1.25 -1.72
N GLN A 156 -16.88 0.82 -2.75
CA GLN A 156 -16.24 -0.50 -2.77
C GLN A 156 -14.93 -0.54 -1.98
N LEU A 157 -14.12 0.51 -2.07
CA LEU A 157 -12.83 0.61 -1.38
C LEU A 157 -12.97 0.85 0.12
N GLN A 158 -14.01 1.62 0.51
CA GLN A 158 -14.25 2.04 1.87
C GLN A 158 -15.54 1.40 2.42
N ALA A 159 -15.70 1.41 3.74
CA ALA A 159 -16.89 0.84 4.37
C ALA A 159 -18.11 1.75 4.15
N PHE A 160 -18.89 1.47 3.12
CA PHE A 160 -20.13 2.19 2.79
C PHE A 160 -21.13 2.17 3.95
N VAL A 161 -21.73 3.32 4.27
CA VAL A 161 -22.74 3.45 5.32
C VAL A 161 -24.09 3.78 4.73
N ASP A 162 -25.09 2.94 4.99
CA ASP A 162 -26.49 3.34 4.77
C ASP A 162 -26.92 4.27 5.90
N ILE A 163 -27.09 5.54 5.59
CA ILE A 163 -27.45 6.58 6.59
C ILE A 163 -28.76 6.28 7.34
N ARG A 164 -29.63 5.43 6.81
CA ARG A 164 -30.88 5.00 7.46
C ARG A 164 -30.65 4.10 8.67
N THR A 165 -29.45 3.47 8.73
CA THR A 165 -29.09 2.51 9.79
C THR A 165 -28.36 3.13 10.96
N VAL A 166 -28.02 4.42 10.89
CA VAL A 166 -27.32 5.16 11.96
C VAL A 166 -28.19 6.31 12.47
N ASP A 167 -28.12 6.57 13.76
CA ASP A 167 -28.89 7.65 14.38
C ASP A 167 -28.26 9.02 14.18
N HIS A 168 -26.93 9.06 14.14
CA HIS A 168 -26.15 10.29 13.97
C HIS A 168 -24.89 10.00 13.17
N PHE A 169 -24.49 10.94 12.31
CA PHE A 169 -23.31 10.85 11.45
C PHE A 169 -22.59 12.20 11.37
N LYS A 170 -21.37 12.27 11.94
CA LYS A 170 -20.53 13.47 11.95
C LYS A 170 -19.20 13.17 11.26
N PRO A 171 -19.02 13.53 9.99
CA PRO A 171 -17.81 13.17 9.26
C PRO A 171 -16.56 13.87 9.82
N ARG A 172 -15.49 13.11 10.00
CA ARG A 172 -14.14 13.62 10.25
C ARG A 172 -13.36 13.90 8.96
N ALA A 173 -13.86 13.41 7.82
CA ALA A 173 -13.29 13.76 6.52
C ALA A 173 -14.40 13.98 5.48
N VAL A 174 -14.11 14.88 4.53
CA VAL A 174 -14.94 15.12 3.34
C VAL A 174 -14.06 15.07 2.10
N VAL A 175 -14.47 14.24 1.12
CA VAL A 175 -13.82 14.19 -0.18
C VAL A 175 -14.69 14.92 -1.20
N TYR A 176 -14.17 15.99 -1.78
CA TYR A 176 -14.81 16.74 -2.86
C TYR A 176 -14.21 16.38 -4.21
N VAL A 177 -15.05 16.10 -5.20
CA VAL A 177 -14.61 15.73 -6.56
C VAL A 177 -15.00 16.78 -7.57
N ALA A 178 -14.01 17.39 -8.23
CA ALA A 178 -14.23 18.49 -9.17
C ALA A 178 -13.31 18.36 -10.41
N PRO A 179 -13.58 17.42 -11.34
CA PRO A 179 -12.68 17.05 -12.43
C PRO A 179 -12.33 18.17 -13.42
N PRO A 180 -13.23 19.13 -13.77
CA PRO A 180 -12.89 20.16 -14.77
C PRO A 180 -11.70 21.02 -14.37
N PHE A 181 -11.48 21.20 -13.07
CA PHE A 181 -10.35 22.00 -12.56
C PHE A 181 -8.98 21.40 -12.90
N ARG A 182 -8.91 20.11 -13.19
CA ARG A 182 -7.71 19.46 -13.75
C ARG A 182 -7.18 20.21 -14.97
N HIS A 183 -8.08 20.62 -15.84
CA HIS A 183 -7.74 21.31 -17.10
C HIS A 183 -7.54 22.82 -16.92
N THR A 184 -8.40 23.46 -16.16
CA THR A 184 -8.39 24.93 -16.03
C THR A 184 -7.29 25.44 -15.09
N HIS A 185 -6.89 24.65 -14.06
CA HIS A 185 -5.93 25.06 -13.05
C HIS A 185 -4.63 24.28 -13.05
N PHE A 186 -4.63 23.04 -13.54
CA PHE A 186 -3.50 22.12 -13.35
C PHE A 186 -2.91 21.57 -14.66
N GLY A 187 -3.26 22.17 -15.82
CA GLY A 187 -2.69 21.76 -17.11
C GLY A 187 -2.89 20.28 -17.43
N GLY A 188 -4.00 19.68 -17.03
CA GLY A 188 -4.31 18.27 -17.23
C GLY A 188 -3.68 17.32 -16.20
N LYS A 189 -3.00 17.82 -15.17
CA LYS A 189 -2.36 16.98 -14.14
C LYS A 189 -3.36 16.50 -13.07
N GLN A 190 -3.13 15.30 -12.54
CA GLN A 190 -3.83 14.82 -11.34
C GLN A 190 -3.36 15.63 -10.14
N VAL A 191 -4.29 16.26 -9.44
CA VAL A 191 -4.00 16.98 -8.19
C VAL A 191 -4.99 16.54 -7.13
N VAL A 192 -4.47 16.24 -5.95
CA VAL A 192 -5.24 15.97 -4.74
C VAL A 192 -4.73 16.92 -3.66
N VAL A 193 -5.63 17.77 -3.16
CA VAL A 193 -5.29 18.76 -2.13
C VAL A 193 -5.85 18.31 -0.80
N HIS A 194 -5.01 18.25 0.21
CA HIS A 194 -5.37 17.99 1.60
C HIS A 194 -5.40 19.29 2.37
N ASN A 195 -6.50 19.54 3.06
CA ASN A 195 -6.74 20.72 3.89
C ASN A 195 -7.16 20.25 5.28
N ARG A 196 -6.22 20.27 6.23
CA ARG A 196 -6.40 19.74 7.59
C ARG A 196 -6.92 20.86 8.48
N LEU A 197 -8.21 20.81 8.78
CA LEU A 197 -8.86 21.68 9.74
C LEU A 197 -8.86 21.00 11.14
N PRO A 198 -9.08 21.74 12.25
CA PRO A 198 -8.99 21.17 13.60
C PRO A 198 -9.80 19.88 13.83
N ASP A 199 -11.01 19.80 13.27
CA ASP A 199 -11.93 18.65 13.46
C ASP A 199 -12.35 17.99 12.14
N LEU A 200 -11.74 18.38 11.03
CA LEU A 200 -12.15 17.95 9.70
C LEU A 200 -10.97 17.89 8.74
N HIS A 201 -10.80 16.78 8.05
CA HIS A 201 -9.84 16.64 6.96
C HIS A 201 -10.58 16.76 5.62
N GLU A 202 -10.41 17.85 4.88
CA GLU A 202 -10.94 18.01 3.53
C GLU A 202 -9.94 17.45 2.50
N VAL A 203 -10.44 16.65 1.56
CA VAL A 203 -9.67 16.12 0.43
C VAL A 203 -10.32 16.59 -0.87
N PHE A 204 -9.63 17.38 -1.67
CA PHE A 204 -10.11 17.84 -2.97
C PHE A 204 -9.48 17.04 -4.08
N SER A 205 -10.28 16.23 -4.77
CA SER A 205 -9.85 15.41 -5.92
C SER A 205 -10.20 16.13 -7.22
N TYR A 206 -9.18 16.56 -7.93
CA TYR A 206 -9.32 17.20 -9.25
C TYR A 206 -9.09 16.21 -10.39
N ASN A 207 -9.43 14.95 -10.16
CA ASN A 207 -9.36 13.88 -11.16
C ASN A 207 -10.37 12.77 -10.84
N LEU A 208 -10.64 11.90 -11.82
CA LEU A 208 -11.58 10.78 -11.69
C LEU A 208 -10.90 9.41 -11.60
N TYR A 209 -9.58 9.33 -11.55
CA TYR A 209 -8.90 8.08 -11.24
C TYR A 209 -8.95 7.84 -9.71
N PRO A 210 -9.57 6.75 -9.21
CA PRO A 210 -9.83 6.61 -7.76
C PRO A 210 -8.58 6.34 -6.91
N GLY A 211 -7.47 5.91 -7.53
CA GLY A 211 -6.24 5.59 -6.82
C GLY A 211 -5.69 6.73 -5.95
N PRO A 212 -5.50 7.97 -6.46
CA PRO A 212 -4.92 9.07 -5.69
C PRO A 212 -5.77 9.57 -4.53
N SER A 213 -7.10 9.54 -4.63
CA SER A 213 -8.02 10.15 -3.67
C SER A 213 -8.87 9.13 -2.92
N ALA A 214 -9.63 8.27 -3.60
CA ALA A 214 -10.52 7.31 -2.96
C ALA A 214 -9.78 6.20 -2.20
N LYS A 215 -8.56 5.85 -2.63
CA LYS A 215 -7.67 4.93 -1.90
C LYS A 215 -6.63 5.70 -1.10
N LYS A 216 -5.67 6.35 -1.76
CA LYS A 216 -4.49 6.93 -1.10
C LYS A 216 -4.81 8.23 -0.37
N GLY A 217 -5.81 9.01 -0.83
CA GLY A 217 -6.30 10.17 -0.09
C GLY A 217 -6.94 9.78 1.23
N ILE A 218 -7.69 8.68 1.27
CA ILE A 218 -8.24 8.15 2.53
C ILE A 218 -7.13 7.58 3.42
N TYR A 219 -6.10 6.97 2.84
CA TYR A 219 -4.91 6.59 3.61
C TYR A 219 -4.26 7.82 4.27
N SER A 220 -4.17 8.94 3.56
CA SER A 220 -3.67 10.21 4.12
C SER A 220 -4.52 10.70 5.29
N VAL A 221 -5.85 10.57 5.20
CA VAL A 221 -6.78 10.88 6.31
C VAL A 221 -6.49 10.00 7.53
N LEU A 222 -6.32 8.69 7.34
CA LEU A 222 -6.03 7.76 8.44
C LEU A 222 -4.66 8.03 9.09
N LEU A 223 -3.66 8.43 8.29
CA LEU A 223 -2.34 8.81 8.81
C LEU A 223 -2.39 10.12 9.60
N ASP A 224 -3.19 11.10 9.15
CA ASP A 224 -3.39 12.36 9.85
C ASP A 224 -4.12 12.14 11.19
N ILE A 225 -5.19 11.35 11.18
CA ILE A 225 -5.91 10.97 12.41
C ILE A 225 -4.98 10.21 13.36
N GLY A 226 -4.19 9.26 12.84
CA GLY A 226 -3.22 8.53 13.63
C GLY A 226 -2.13 9.42 14.22
N GLU A 227 -1.68 10.46 13.48
CA GLU A 227 -0.74 11.45 14.00
C GLU A 227 -1.35 12.23 15.18
N GLN A 228 -2.63 12.60 15.09
CA GLN A 228 -3.34 13.30 16.17
C GLN A 228 -3.60 12.41 17.39
N GLU A 229 -3.86 11.14 17.19
CA GLU A 229 -4.25 10.17 18.23
C GLU A 229 -3.09 9.29 18.73
N GLY A 230 -1.88 9.43 18.17
CA GLY A 230 -0.66 8.72 18.59
C GLY A 230 -0.55 7.27 18.10
N TRP A 231 -0.99 6.96 16.89
CA TRP A 231 -0.89 5.62 16.29
C TRP A 231 -0.58 5.65 14.78
N VAL A 232 -0.29 4.50 14.19
CA VAL A 232 0.14 4.39 12.78
C VAL A 232 -0.79 3.45 12.00
N THR A 233 -1.17 3.86 10.78
CA THR A 233 -1.64 2.94 9.75
C THR A 233 -0.44 2.53 8.88
N ALA A 234 0.00 1.28 9.02
CA ALA A 234 1.18 0.80 8.31
C ALA A 234 0.88 0.46 6.83
N HIS A 235 1.88 0.57 5.97
CA HIS A 235 1.82 0.18 4.56
C HIS A 235 2.24 -1.28 4.43
N ALA A 236 1.30 -2.19 4.66
CA ALA A 236 1.59 -3.60 4.84
C ALA A 236 0.49 -4.53 4.35
N SER A 237 0.88 -5.66 3.78
CA SER A 237 0.04 -6.86 3.72
C SER A 237 0.22 -7.67 4.99
N SER A 238 -0.82 -8.36 5.42
CA SER A 238 -0.75 -9.23 6.59
C SER A 238 -1.57 -10.50 6.36
N ALA A 239 -1.09 -11.60 6.92
CA ALA A 239 -1.77 -12.88 6.84
C ALA A 239 -1.59 -13.70 8.12
N ARG A 240 -2.61 -14.47 8.46
CA ARG A 240 -2.49 -15.61 9.35
C ARG A 240 -2.05 -16.80 8.50
N ILE A 241 -0.94 -17.41 8.89
CA ILE A 241 -0.29 -18.50 8.16
C ILE A 241 -0.49 -19.75 8.99
N ILE A 242 -1.16 -20.74 8.40
CA ILE A 242 -1.56 -21.98 9.07
C ILE A 242 -0.73 -23.11 8.47
N THR A 243 0.08 -23.76 9.30
CA THR A 243 0.91 -24.88 8.86
C THR A 243 0.05 -26.13 8.59
N PRO A 244 0.56 -27.14 7.84
CA PRO A 244 -0.12 -28.43 7.68
C PRO A 244 -0.42 -29.17 8.99
N TYR A 245 0.18 -28.74 10.11
CA TYR A 245 -0.02 -29.29 11.46
C TYR A 245 -0.92 -28.39 12.33
N GLU A 246 -1.64 -27.46 11.70
CA GLU A 246 -2.60 -26.54 12.35
C GLU A 246 -1.96 -25.53 13.34
N ASN A 247 -0.64 -25.35 13.32
CA ASN A 247 -0.03 -24.24 14.05
C ASN A 247 -0.20 -22.94 13.27
N GLU A 248 -0.48 -21.86 13.98
CA GLU A 248 -0.72 -20.55 13.40
C GLU A 248 0.41 -19.57 13.70
N MET A 249 0.69 -18.69 12.76
CA MET A 249 1.56 -17.53 12.92
C MET A 249 0.98 -16.36 12.14
N VAL A 250 1.00 -15.17 12.70
CA VAL A 250 0.63 -13.94 12.01
C VAL A 250 1.88 -13.22 11.53
N MET A 251 1.96 -13.00 10.22
CA MET A 251 3.04 -12.27 9.57
C MET A 251 2.49 -10.99 8.93
N MET A 252 3.14 -9.87 9.24
CA MET A 252 2.92 -8.57 8.62
C MET A 252 4.13 -8.26 7.73
N HIS A 253 3.91 -8.00 6.46
CA HIS A 253 4.96 -7.71 5.49
C HIS A 253 4.85 -6.29 4.97
N GLU A 254 5.82 -5.47 5.33
CA GLU A 254 5.94 -4.10 4.90
C GLU A 254 6.98 -3.96 3.79
N GLY A 255 6.76 -3.02 2.91
CA GLY A 255 7.72 -2.72 1.85
C GLY A 255 7.28 -1.54 1.02
N ALA A 256 8.25 -0.90 0.40
CA ALA A 256 8.01 0.07 -0.64
C ALA A 256 7.28 -0.60 -1.82
N SER A 257 6.77 0.21 -2.75
CA SER A 257 6.12 -0.30 -3.96
C SER A 257 7.01 -1.35 -4.68
N GLY A 258 6.48 -2.55 -4.88
CA GLY A 258 7.22 -3.71 -5.41
C GLY A 258 8.11 -4.42 -4.38
N GLY A 259 7.87 -4.20 -3.09
CA GLY A 259 8.59 -4.84 -1.98
C GLY A 259 8.11 -6.25 -1.61
N GLY A 260 7.11 -6.80 -2.30
CA GLY A 260 6.61 -8.16 -2.03
C GLY A 260 5.34 -8.23 -1.17
N LYS A 261 4.68 -7.09 -0.88
CA LYS A 261 3.49 -7.08 0.00
C LYS A 261 2.38 -8.03 -0.46
N SER A 262 1.93 -7.89 -1.69
CA SER A 262 0.85 -8.73 -2.23
C SER A 262 1.30 -10.18 -2.43
N GLU A 263 2.58 -10.41 -2.64
CA GLU A 263 3.17 -11.74 -2.83
C GLU A 263 3.19 -12.56 -1.52
N LEU A 264 3.14 -11.90 -0.34
CA LEU A 264 2.89 -12.60 0.93
C LEU A 264 1.59 -13.40 0.91
N LEU A 265 0.56 -12.87 0.24
CA LEU A 265 -0.79 -13.44 0.21
C LEU A 265 -0.95 -14.54 -0.84
N GLN A 266 0.07 -14.77 -1.68
CA GLN A 266 0.04 -15.75 -2.76
C GLN A 266 0.52 -17.14 -2.30
N ASP A 267 0.02 -18.16 -2.96
CA ASP A 267 0.55 -19.51 -2.83
C ASP A 267 1.97 -19.61 -3.39
N VAL A 268 2.71 -20.60 -2.90
CA VAL A 268 4.06 -20.87 -3.40
C VAL A 268 3.98 -21.38 -4.84
N MET A 269 4.56 -20.64 -5.78
CA MET A 269 4.59 -21.04 -7.18
C MET A 269 5.54 -22.23 -7.40
N ARG A 270 5.05 -23.25 -8.08
CA ARG A 270 5.77 -24.47 -8.40
C ARG A 270 6.06 -24.61 -9.88
N CYS A 271 7.17 -25.22 -10.21
CA CYS A 271 7.47 -25.68 -11.56
C CYS A 271 6.57 -26.87 -11.94
N ALA A 272 6.57 -27.23 -13.23
CA ALA A 272 5.75 -28.34 -13.74
C ALA A 272 6.08 -29.70 -13.06
N ASP A 273 7.27 -29.87 -12.52
CA ASP A 273 7.71 -31.05 -11.78
C ASP A 273 7.39 -30.99 -10.26
N GLY A 274 6.67 -29.96 -9.81
CA GLY A 274 6.26 -29.76 -8.42
C GLY A 274 7.33 -29.12 -7.51
N ARG A 275 8.55 -28.93 -8.01
CA ARG A 275 9.61 -28.24 -7.25
C ARG A 275 9.41 -26.72 -7.26
N VAL A 276 10.06 -26.04 -6.32
CA VAL A 276 10.11 -24.56 -6.27
C VAL A 276 11.47 -24.11 -6.75
N LEU A 277 11.51 -23.25 -7.75
CA LEU A 277 12.75 -22.61 -8.21
C LEU A 277 13.19 -21.58 -7.17
N LEU A 278 14.26 -21.88 -6.45
CA LEU A 278 14.85 -20.97 -5.47
C LEU A 278 15.57 -19.80 -6.14
N GLY A 279 16.27 -20.06 -7.25
CA GLY A 279 16.94 -19.02 -8.01
C GLY A 279 17.80 -19.52 -9.13
N VAL A 280 18.17 -18.58 -10.03
CA VAL A 280 19.07 -18.80 -11.17
C VAL A 280 20.26 -17.85 -11.05
N ASP A 281 21.48 -18.37 -11.04
CA ASP A 281 22.70 -17.56 -11.05
C ASP A 281 22.85 -16.88 -12.42
N LEU A 282 22.87 -15.55 -12.44
CA LEU A 282 22.91 -14.75 -13.68
C LEU A 282 24.27 -14.80 -14.40
N VAL A 283 25.33 -15.30 -13.73
CA VAL A 283 26.68 -15.41 -14.30
C VAL A 283 26.90 -16.79 -14.90
N THR A 284 26.51 -17.84 -14.16
CA THR A 284 26.76 -19.23 -14.56
C THR A 284 25.56 -19.91 -15.21
N GLY A 285 24.35 -19.39 -15.04
CA GLY A 285 23.10 -20.04 -15.45
C GLY A 285 22.68 -21.19 -14.54
N GLU A 286 23.35 -21.39 -13.39
CA GLU A 286 23.04 -22.46 -12.44
C GLU A 286 21.64 -22.23 -11.83
N GLU A 287 20.78 -23.24 -11.92
CA GLU A 287 19.45 -23.25 -11.30
C GLU A 287 19.48 -24.01 -9.97
N ARG A 288 18.80 -23.46 -8.97
CA ARG A 288 18.63 -24.09 -7.66
C ARG A 288 17.16 -24.29 -7.35
N TYR A 289 16.84 -25.50 -6.93
CA TYR A 289 15.48 -25.92 -6.61
C TYR A 289 15.40 -26.44 -5.19
N ILE A 290 14.19 -26.34 -4.60
CA ILE A 290 13.83 -27.05 -3.38
C ILE A 290 12.54 -27.82 -3.62
N SER A 291 12.38 -28.93 -2.89
CA SER A 291 11.13 -29.68 -2.83
C SER A 291 10.40 -29.30 -1.54
N MET A 292 9.13 -29.00 -1.63
CA MET A 292 8.22 -28.85 -0.49
C MET A 292 6.96 -29.65 -0.79
N SER A 293 6.66 -30.64 0.03
CA SER A 293 5.49 -31.51 -0.18
C SER A 293 4.21 -30.72 0.10
N ASP A 294 4.16 -30.12 1.27
CA ASP A 294 3.03 -29.34 1.74
C ASP A 294 3.43 -27.91 2.01
N THR A 295 2.54 -26.97 1.71
CA THR A 295 2.69 -25.57 2.02
C THR A 295 1.64 -25.12 3.04
N CYS A 296 1.93 -24.03 3.73
CA CYS A 296 1.00 -23.41 4.67
C CYS A 296 -0.22 -22.87 3.93
N THR A 297 -1.38 -22.93 4.58
CA THR A 297 -2.57 -22.20 4.15
C THR A 297 -2.45 -20.74 4.54
N ILE A 298 -2.81 -19.85 3.63
CA ILE A 298 -2.77 -18.42 3.84
C ILE A 298 -4.20 -17.92 4.11
N ALA A 299 -4.39 -17.27 5.25
CA ALA A 299 -5.61 -16.56 5.59
C ALA A 299 -5.32 -15.06 5.63
N PRO A 300 -5.65 -14.32 4.55
CA PRO A 300 -5.34 -12.91 4.42
C PRO A 300 -6.01 -12.06 5.50
N VAL A 301 -5.33 -10.99 5.94
CA VAL A 301 -5.85 -10.01 6.91
C VAL A 301 -5.93 -8.63 6.28
N THR A 302 -4.82 -8.13 5.72
CA THR A 302 -4.74 -6.83 5.03
C THR A 302 -3.98 -6.97 3.71
N ASP A 303 -4.29 -6.11 2.75
CA ASP A 303 -3.52 -6.01 1.49
C ASP A 303 -2.50 -4.85 1.51
N ASP A 304 -2.94 -3.66 1.92
CA ASP A 304 -2.12 -2.44 1.74
C ASP A 304 -2.16 -1.47 2.93
N MET A 305 -3.26 -1.42 3.70
CA MET A 305 -3.43 -0.52 4.84
C MET A 305 -3.72 -1.30 6.13
N ALA A 306 -2.71 -1.46 6.98
CA ALA A 306 -2.84 -2.13 8.27
C ALA A 306 -3.00 -1.09 9.38
N MET A 307 -4.21 -0.90 9.90
CA MET A 307 -4.50 0.01 10.99
C MET A 307 -4.11 -0.60 12.32
N CYS A 308 -3.42 0.19 13.17
CA CYS A 308 -2.99 -0.22 14.49
C CYS A 308 -3.54 0.72 15.60
N PRO A 309 -4.87 0.98 15.67
CA PRO A 309 -5.42 1.92 16.63
C PRO A 309 -5.24 1.44 18.08
N PRO A 310 -5.16 2.36 19.06
CA PRO A 310 -4.98 2.01 20.47
C PRO A 310 -6.05 1.06 21.02
N SER A 311 -7.28 1.16 20.52
CA SER A 311 -8.43 0.37 20.98
C SER A 311 -8.29 -1.14 20.78
N ILE A 312 -7.43 -1.60 19.86
CA ILE A 312 -7.19 -3.02 19.61
C ILE A 312 -5.87 -3.51 20.22
N GLN A 313 -5.00 -2.61 20.71
CA GLN A 313 -3.73 -3.01 21.29
C GLN A 313 -3.94 -3.74 22.63
N LYS A 314 -3.22 -4.84 22.82
CA LYS A 314 -3.32 -5.69 24.01
C LYS A 314 -2.07 -5.58 24.88
N SER A 315 -2.17 -5.92 26.15
CA SER A 315 -1.06 -5.92 27.09
C SER A 315 0.02 -7.00 26.82
N GLY A 316 -0.21 -7.87 25.80
CA GLY A 316 0.69 -8.97 25.45
C GLY A 316 1.98 -8.57 24.74
N GLY A 317 2.20 -7.29 24.46
CA GLY A 317 3.44 -6.78 23.83
C GLY A 317 3.60 -7.14 22.35
N LYS A 318 2.58 -7.69 21.69
CA LYS A 318 2.54 -7.84 20.23
C LYS A 318 1.81 -6.65 19.60
N LEU A 319 2.20 -6.29 18.40
CA LEU A 319 1.46 -5.33 17.60
C LEU A 319 0.13 -5.96 17.18
N SER A 320 -0.98 -5.29 17.47
CA SER A 320 -2.30 -5.70 16.94
C SER A 320 -2.67 -4.83 15.75
N LEU A 321 -3.25 -5.42 14.71
CA LEU A 321 -3.68 -4.72 13.52
C LEU A 321 -5.03 -5.24 12.98
N VAL A 322 -5.67 -4.40 12.17
CA VAL A 322 -6.89 -4.69 11.42
C VAL A 322 -6.78 -4.05 10.03
N ASP A 323 -7.55 -4.56 9.07
CA ASP A 323 -7.58 -3.96 7.73
C ASP A 323 -8.22 -2.57 7.75
N GLY A 324 -7.56 -1.62 7.11
CA GLY A 324 -8.05 -0.26 6.89
C GLY A 324 -8.88 -0.09 5.62
N GLU A 325 -9.23 -1.17 4.91
CA GLU A 325 -9.95 -1.16 3.64
C GLU A 325 -11.14 -2.14 3.65
N ASP A 326 -12.26 -1.79 3.01
CA ASP A 326 -13.39 -2.71 2.76
C ASP A 326 -13.28 -3.38 1.39
N GLY A 327 -12.43 -2.86 0.52
CA GLY A 327 -12.11 -3.43 -0.78
C GLY A 327 -10.65 -3.24 -1.18
N TRP A 328 -10.09 -4.26 -1.81
CA TRP A 328 -8.70 -4.26 -2.25
C TRP A 328 -8.58 -3.79 -3.71
N PHE A 329 -7.65 -2.89 -3.95
CA PHE A 329 -7.38 -2.32 -5.27
C PHE A 329 -6.31 -3.14 -5.98
N VAL A 330 -6.70 -4.34 -6.43
CA VAL A 330 -5.78 -5.35 -6.95
C VAL A 330 -5.28 -4.99 -8.34
N ARG A 331 -3.97 -5.10 -8.55
CA ARG A 331 -3.36 -4.98 -9.87
C ARG A 331 -3.32 -6.35 -10.55
N VAL A 332 -3.82 -6.43 -11.78
CA VAL A 332 -3.97 -7.68 -12.53
C VAL A 332 -3.09 -7.73 -13.80
N ASP A 333 -2.00 -6.96 -13.84
CA ASP A 333 -1.04 -6.96 -14.96
C ASP A 333 -0.35 -8.31 -15.19
N GLY A 334 -0.26 -9.13 -14.14
CA GLY A 334 0.26 -10.51 -14.21
C GLY A 334 -0.75 -11.54 -14.73
N ILE A 335 -2.04 -11.20 -14.83
CA ILE A 335 -3.08 -12.09 -15.37
C ILE A 335 -3.17 -11.83 -16.88
N THR A 336 -2.50 -12.67 -17.67
CA THR A 336 -2.40 -12.50 -19.12
C THR A 336 -3.22 -13.52 -19.91
N SER A 337 -3.74 -14.54 -19.24
CA SER A 337 -4.59 -15.59 -19.80
C SER A 337 -5.30 -16.35 -18.68
N TYR A 338 -6.24 -17.19 -19.05
CA TYR A 338 -6.90 -18.09 -18.10
C TYR A 338 -5.89 -19.03 -17.42
N GLY A 339 -5.99 -19.15 -16.10
CA GLY A 339 -5.15 -20.03 -15.27
C GLY A 339 -3.90 -19.35 -14.68
N CYS A 340 -3.68 -18.05 -14.93
CA CYS A 340 -2.57 -17.31 -14.32
C CYS A 340 -2.76 -17.07 -12.81
N ASP A 341 -3.98 -16.71 -12.39
CA ASP A 341 -4.34 -16.48 -11.00
C ASP A 341 -5.78 -16.97 -10.74
N PRO A 342 -5.96 -18.25 -10.40
CA PRO A 342 -7.30 -18.85 -10.26
C PRO A 342 -8.20 -18.16 -9.24
N MET A 343 -7.65 -17.56 -8.19
CA MET A 343 -8.41 -16.86 -7.16
C MET A 343 -9.05 -15.58 -7.73
N TYR A 344 -8.22 -14.67 -8.24
CA TYR A 344 -8.72 -13.41 -8.78
C TYR A 344 -9.51 -13.59 -10.08
N GLU A 345 -9.17 -14.59 -10.91
CA GLU A 345 -9.97 -14.94 -12.09
C GLU A 345 -11.39 -15.37 -11.69
N ARG A 346 -11.53 -16.27 -10.71
CA ARG A 346 -12.83 -16.71 -10.23
C ARG A 346 -13.65 -15.57 -9.64
N ILE A 347 -13.03 -14.72 -8.81
CA ILE A 347 -13.69 -13.55 -8.21
C ILE A 347 -14.14 -12.59 -9.31
N ALA A 348 -13.28 -12.27 -10.28
CA ALA A 348 -13.57 -11.31 -11.32
C ALA A 348 -14.64 -11.82 -12.31
N ILE A 349 -14.52 -13.05 -12.80
CA ILE A 349 -15.40 -13.60 -13.85
C ILE A 349 -16.77 -13.99 -13.30
N HIS A 350 -16.80 -14.58 -12.10
CA HIS A 350 -18.00 -15.12 -11.46
C HIS A 350 -18.42 -14.32 -10.23
N SER A 351 -18.21 -13.01 -10.28
CA SER A 351 -18.57 -12.13 -9.17
C SER A 351 -20.05 -12.23 -8.82
N LYS A 352 -20.34 -12.32 -7.51
CA LYS A 352 -21.71 -12.34 -6.96
C LYS A 352 -22.34 -10.96 -6.89
N GLU A 353 -21.55 -9.93 -7.02
CA GLU A 353 -21.95 -8.52 -6.99
C GLU A 353 -21.15 -7.73 -8.03
N PRO A 354 -21.65 -6.57 -8.49
CA PRO A 354 -20.93 -5.74 -9.46
C PRO A 354 -19.56 -5.32 -8.92
N LEU A 355 -18.50 -5.53 -9.72
CA LEU A 355 -17.15 -5.04 -9.44
C LEU A 355 -16.84 -3.78 -10.26
N MET A 356 -15.82 -3.04 -9.83
CA MET A 356 -15.20 -1.96 -10.59
C MET A 356 -13.92 -2.45 -11.24
N PHE A 357 -13.86 -2.38 -12.56
CA PHE A 357 -12.69 -2.67 -13.39
C PHE A 357 -12.11 -1.36 -13.92
N LEU A 358 -10.79 -1.21 -13.91
CA LEU A 358 -10.12 -0.01 -14.41
C LEU A 358 -9.00 -0.42 -15.37
N ASN A 359 -8.95 0.26 -16.51
CA ASN A 359 -7.98 0.01 -17.58
C ASN A 359 -8.06 -1.42 -18.16
N LEU A 360 -9.27 -1.98 -18.17
CA LEU A 360 -9.60 -3.26 -18.80
C LEU A 360 -10.58 -3.02 -19.95
N GLU A 361 -10.34 -3.64 -21.11
CA GLU A 361 -11.26 -3.60 -22.24
C GLU A 361 -12.58 -4.31 -21.89
N ALA A 362 -13.68 -3.74 -22.29
CA ALA A 362 -14.99 -4.29 -21.99
C ALA A 362 -15.97 -4.07 -23.14
N VAL A 363 -16.79 -5.08 -23.37
CA VAL A 363 -17.91 -5.01 -24.31
C VAL A 363 -19.20 -4.87 -23.50
N PRO A 364 -20.12 -3.96 -23.88
CA PRO A 364 -21.38 -3.77 -23.19
C PRO A 364 -22.13 -5.08 -23.00
N ARG A 365 -22.54 -5.35 -21.74
CA ARG A 365 -23.28 -6.54 -21.33
C ARG A 365 -22.55 -7.89 -21.48
N ALA A 366 -21.27 -7.88 -21.85
CA ALA A 366 -20.39 -9.05 -21.75
C ALA A 366 -19.71 -9.11 -20.37
N THR A 367 -19.07 -10.23 -20.09
CA THR A 367 -18.20 -10.36 -18.90
C THR A 367 -16.89 -9.61 -19.16
N CYS A 368 -16.49 -8.70 -18.28
CA CYS A 368 -15.16 -8.09 -18.29
C CYS A 368 -14.14 -9.12 -17.83
N LEU A 369 -13.10 -9.33 -18.61
CA LEU A 369 -12.06 -10.34 -18.36
C LEU A 369 -10.78 -9.68 -17.83
N PRO A 370 -10.14 -10.23 -16.79
CA PRO A 370 -8.99 -9.61 -16.14
C PRO A 370 -7.72 -9.54 -17.02
N TRP A 371 -7.67 -10.27 -18.13
CA TRP A 371 -6.53 -10.27 -19.08
C TRP A 371 -6.75 -9.40 -20.33
N GLU A 372 -7.92 -8.80 -20.53
CA GLU A 372 -8.19 -7.89 -21.62
C GLU A 372 -7.75 -6.46 -21.24
N HIS A 373 -6.43 -6.21 -21.28
CA HIS A 373 -5.88 -4.92 -20.87
C HIS A 373 -6.05 -3.87 -21.98
N VAL A 374 -6.49 -2.67 -21.61
CA VAL A 374 -6.52 -1.51 -22.52
C VAL A 374 -5.11 -1.24 -23.04
N LEU A 375 -5.00 -0.91 -24.32
CA LEU A 375 -3.72 -0.54 -24.91
C LEU A 375 -3.41 0.93 -24.62
N ASP A 376 -2.16 1.21 -24.30
CA ASP A 376 -1.62 2.56 -24.24
C ASP A 376 -1.35 3.09 -25.65
N SER A 377 -1.06 4.38 -25.79
CA SER A 377 -0.81 5.05 -27.06
C SER A 377 0.36 4.46 -27.87
N ASP A 378 1.28 3.74 -27.20
CA ASP A 378 2.39 3.01 -27.86
C ASP A 378 1.98 1.60 -28.36
N GLY A 379 0.71 1.23 -28.22
CA GLY A 379 0.16 -0.06 -28.60
C GLY A 379 0.45 -1.22 -27.66
N LYS A 380 1.04 -0.96 -26.49
CA LYS A 380 1.28 -1.98 -25.46
C LYS A 380 0.17 -2.02 -24.43
N PRO A 381 -0.05 -3.19 -23.79
CA PRO A 381 -0.99 -3.30 -22.69
C PRO A 381 -0.67 -2.29 -21.58
N CYS A 382 -1.70 -1.60 -21.08
CA CYS A 382 -1.57 -0.70 -19.94
C CYS A 382 -0.95 -1.46 -18.75
N PRO A 383 0.13 -0.97 -18.13
CA PRO A 383 0.79 -1.67 -17.03
C PRO A 383 0.06 -1.54 -15.69
N ASN A 384 -1.12 -0.93 -15.68
CA ASN A 384 -1.89 -0.67 -14.46
C ASN A 384 -3.38 -1.05 -14.58
N PRO A 385 -3.73 -2.25 -15.09
CA PRO A 385 -5.09 -2.74 -15.01
C PRO A 385 -5.42 -3.07 -13.56
N ARG A 386 -6.63 -2.70 -13.12
CA ARG A 386 -7.06 -2.86 -11.73
C ARG A 386 -8.46 -3.42 -11.62
N ILE A 387 -8.68 -4.16 -10.54
CA ILE A 387 -10.01 -4.59 -10.09
C ILE A 387 -10.16 -4.15 -8.64
N ILE A 388 -11.30 -3.56 -8.29
CA ILE A 388 -11.66 -3.36 -6.88
C ILE A 388 -12.40 -4.61 -6.44
N VAL A 389 -11.78 -5.38 -5.55
CA VAL A 389 -12.30 -6.63 -5.01
C VAL A 389 -12.80 -6.38 -3.59
N PRO A 390 -14.10 -6.50 -3.31
CA PRO A 390 -14.61 -6.41 -1.95
C PRO A 390 -13.91 -7.42 -1.04
N ARG A 391 -13.40 -6.95 0.09
CA ARG A 391 -12.62 -7.75 1.04
C ARG A 391 -13.32 -9.06 1.44
N ARG A 392 -14.64 -9.01 1.64
CA ARG A 392 -15.47 -10.19 1.98
C ARG A 392 -15.51 -11.30 0.92
N MET A 393 -15.05 -11.02 -0.31
CA MET A 393 -14.97 -12.00 -1.40
C MET A 393 -13.64 -12.76 -1.43
N ILE A 394 -12.65 -12.31 -0.65
CA ILE A 394 -11.34 -12.95 -0.54
C ILE A 394 -11.52 -14.24 0.28
N GLU A 395 -10.98 -15.33 -0.24
CA GLU A 395 -11.05 -16.62 0.45
C GLU A 395 -10.25 -16.61 1.75
N ASN A 396 -10.76 -17.27 2.78
CA ASN A 396 -10.16 -17.37 4.10
C ASN A 396 -9.84 -16.03 4.78
N ILE A 397 -10.48 -14.92 4.34
CA ILE A 397 -10.24 -13.59 4.92
C ILE A 397 -10.48 -13.59 6.44
N VAL A 398 -9.57 -12.98 7.19
CA VAL A 398 -9.67 -12.83 8.64
C VAL A 398 -10.28 -11.47 8.96
N PRO A 399 -11.54 -11.41 9.42
CA PRO A 399 -12.23 -10.14 9.65
C PRO A 399 -11.86 -9.46 10.98
N GLN A 400 -11.39 -10.22 11.99
CA GLN A 400 -11.05 -9.72 13.32
C GLN A 400 -9.63 -9.16 13.38
N PRO A 401 -9.32 -8.28 14.35
CA PRO A 401 -7.95 -7.88 14.64
C PRO A 401 -7.06 -9.08 14.97
N VAL A 402 -5.80 -9.02 14.52
CA VAL A 402 -4.79 -10.05 14.76
C VAL A 402 -3.57 -9.47 15.47
N ASP A 403 -2.88 -10.34 16.24
CA ASP A 403 -1.63 -10.00 16.92
C ASP A 403 -0.44 -10.50 16.10
N VAL A 404 0.47 -9.61 15.74
CA VAL A 404 1.58 -9.88 14.83
C VAL A 404 2.75 -10.57 15.53
N ASP A 405 3.08 -11.78 15.11
CA ASP A 405 4.27 -12.50 15.57
C ASP A 405 5.54 -11.99 14.90
N VAL A 406 5.47 -11.83 13.59
CA VAL A 406 6.61 -11.42 12.75
C VAL A 406 6.24 -10.24 11.88
N ARG A 407 7.02 -9.17 12.00
CA ARG A 407 6.98 -7.99 11.15
C ARG A 407 8.17 -8.03 10.21
N SER A 408 7.91 -8.28 8.94
CA SER A 408 8.94 -8.42 7.93
C SER A 408 9.01 -7.21 7.02
N PHE A 409 10.20 -6.93 6.50
CA PHE A 409 10.43 -5.83 5.57
C PHE A 409 10.98 -6.37 4.26
N GLY A 410 10.22 -6.21 3.18
CA GLY A 410 10.60 -6.61 1.84
C GLY A 410 11.44 -5.54 1.14
N VAL A 411 12.57 -5.94 0.59
CA VAL A 411 13.45 -5.03 -0.14
C VAL A 411 13.74 -5.55 -1.54
N ARG A 412 13.39 -4.75 -2.55
CA ARG A 412 13.69 -5.09 -3.94
C ARG A 412 15.17 -4.91 -4.21
N MET A 413 15.88 -6.01 -4.42
CA MET A 413 17.33 -6.06 -4.62
C MET A 413 17.70 -6.12 -6.11
N PRO A 414 18.74 -5.37 -6.56
CA PRO A 414 19.35 -5.57 -7.86
C PRO A 414 20.27 -6.81 -7.84
N PRO A 415 20.65 -7.35 -9.00
CA PRO A 415 21.72 -8.34 -9.06
C PRO A 415 23.04 -7.71 -8.63
N ALA A 416 23.85 -8.46 -7.86
CA ALA A 416 25.18 -8.06 -7.42
C ALA A 416 26.21 -9.14 -7.79
N THR A 417 27.31 -8.73 -8.41
CA THR A 417 28.42 -9.61 -8.80
C THR A 417 29.76 -8.93 -8.50
N ALA A 418 30.85 -9.69 -8.47
CA ALA A 418 32.20 -9.14 -8.29
C ALA A 418 32.56 -8.07 -9.34
N LYS A 419 32.11 -8.28 -10.61
CA LYS A 419 32.35 -7.34 -11.71
C LYS A 419 31.43 -6.11 -11.67
N LYS A 420 30.23 -6.27 -11.08
CA LYS A 420 29.22 -5.20 -10.97
C LYS A 420 28.60 -5.21 -9.57
N PRO A 421 29.33 -4.71 -8.57
CA PRO A 421 28.83 -4.62 -7.20
C PRO A 421 27.62 -3.69 -7.13
N THR A 422 26.61 -4.10 -6.37
CA THR A 422 25.41 -3.33 -6.06
C THR A 422 25.00 -3.59 -4.62
N TYR A 423 23.98 -2.89 -4.11
CA TYR A 423 23.41 -3.14 -2.77
C TYR A 423 22.60 -4.45 -2.67
N GLY A 424 22.51 -5.25 -3.73
CA GLY A 424 21.79 -6.52 -3.77
C GLY A 424 22.53 -7.68 -3.06
N ILE A 425 23.00 -7.45 -1.85
CA ILE A 425 23.86 -8.34 -1.05
C ILE A 425 23.14 -8.93 0.18
N MET A 426 21.81 -8.77 0.29
CA MET A 426 21.00 -9.35 1.36
C MET A 426 20.87 -10.86 1.15
N GLY A 427 21.02 -11.65 2.22
CA GLY A 427 20.69 -13.09 2.22
C GLY A 427 19.17 -13.32 2.27
N LEU A 428 18.75 -14.56 2.09
CA LEU A 428 17.35 -14.98 1.96
C LEU A 428 16.45 -14.46 3.10
N MET A 429 16.97 -14.39 4.32
CA MET A 429 16.28 -13.82 5.47
C MET A 429 17.30 -13.39 6.52
N HIS A 430 17.08 -12.24 7.11
CA HIS A 430 17.85 -11.74 8.23
C HIS A 430 16.94 -11.39 9.42
N ILE A 431 17.41 -11.69 10.63
CA ILE A 431 16.72 -11.28 11.87
C ILE A 431 17.37 -10.00 12.35
N ILE A 432 16.57 -8.97 12.58
CA ILE A 432 17.07 -7.65 12.94
C ILE A 432 16.57 -7.20 14.30
N PRO A 433 17.42 -6.55 15.10
CA PRO A 433 16.96 -5.89 16.34
C PRO A 433 16.01 -4.74 16.01
N PRO A 434 15.11 -4.38 16.96
CA PRO A 434 14.13 -3.31 16.79
C PRO A 434 14.75 -1.98 16.34
N ALA A 435 15.95 -1.66 16.79
CA ALA A 435 16.68 -0.45 16.37
C ALA A 435 16.98 -0.45 14.86
N LEU A 436 17.46 -1.56 14.30
CA LEU A 436 17.67 -1.70 12.85
C LEU A 436 16.33 -1.76 12.10
N ALA A 437 15.29 -2.39 12.68
CA ALA A 437 13.95 -2.38 12.10
C ALA A 437 13.48 -0.94 11.86
N TRP A 438 13.60 -0.07 12.86
CA TRP A 438 13.25 1.33 12.71
C TRP A 438 14.08 2.04 11.63
N LEU A 439 15.43 1.87 11.59
CA LEU A 439 16.27 2.46 10.55
C LEU A 439 15.83 2.04 9.13
N TRP A 440 15.59 0.76 8.93
CA TRP A 440 15.12 0.25 7.64
C TRP A 440 13.77 0.83 7.24
N ARG A 441 12.89 1.08 8.23
CA ARG A 441 11.59 1.71 7.95
C ARG A 441 11.70 3.20 7.72
N LEU A 442 12.65 3.91 8.33
CA LEU A 442 12.89 5.33 8.00
C LEU A 442 13.31 5.51 6.55
N VAL A 443 14.20 4.63 6.07
CA VAL A 443 14.71 4.68 4.69
C VAL A 443 13.71 4.07 3.72
N ALA A 444 13.09 2.93 4.05
CA ALA A 444 12.13 2.21 3.21
C ALA A 444 12.57 2.17 1.73
N PRO A 445 13.68 1.46 1.40
CA PRO A 445 14.23 1.46 0.05
C PRO A 445 13.22 0.92 -0.95
N ARG A 446 12.92 1.70 -2.00
CA ARG A 446 12.03 1.29 -3.10
C ARG A 446 12.70 0.29 -4.04
N GLY A 447 14.01 0.14 -3.93
CA GLY A 447 14.79 -0.71 -4.79
C GLY A 447 15.02 -0.12 -6.19
N PHE A 448 15.58 -0.95 -7.07
CA PHE A 448 15.90 -0.51 -8.43
C PHE A 448 14.71 -0.75 -9.37
N LYS A 449 14.59 0.09 -10.41
CA LYS A 449 13.60 0.09 -11.51
C LYS A 449 12.29 -0.64 -11.19
N ASN A 450 11.31 0.09 -10.73
CA ASN A 450 9.94 -0.42 -10.61
C ASN A 450 9.14 0.00 -11.85
N PRO A 451 8.63 -0.93 -12.69
CA PRO A 451 7.88 -0.60 -13.90
C PRO A 451 6.55 0.12 -13.62
N SER A 452 6.04 0.05 -12.38
CA SER A 452 4.79 0.72 -11.97
C SER A 452 4.97 2.23 -11.71
N ILE A 453 6.21 2.74 -11.75
CA ILE A 453 6.52 4.15 -11.44
C ILE A 453 7.33 4.74 -12.58
N SER A 454 6.83 5.79 -13.18
CA SER A 454 7.51 6.55 -14.22
C SER A 454 8.64 7.40 -13.60
N GLY A 455 9.87 7.22 -14.10
CA GLY A 455 11.05 8.01 -13.72
C GLY A 455 11.62 7.64 -12.34
N GLY A 456 12.92 7.58 -12.19
CA GLY A 456 13.52 7.40 -10.88
C GLY A 456 14.95 6.88 -10.89
N SER A 457 15.65 7.18 -9.81
CA SER A 457 16.95 6.62 -9.47
C SER A 457 16.87 5.09 -9.36
N PRO A 458 17.94 4.35 -9.70
CA PRO A 458 18.03 2.91 -9.48
C PRO A 458 17.78 2.50 -8.02
N LEU A 459 18.11 3.35 -7.06
CA LEU A 459 17.82 3.19 -5.63
C LEU A 459 17.20 4.48 -5.12
N ALA A 460 15.99 4.39 -4.61
CA ALA A 460 15.24 5.52 -4.05
C ALA A 460 14.58 5.11 -2.73
N SER A 461 14.29 6.09 -1.90
CA SER A 461 13.60 5.93 -0.62
C SER A 461 12.14 6.35 -0.76
N GLU A 462 11.21 5.59 -0.18
CA GLU A 462 9.86 6.05 0.09
C GLU A 462 9.77 6.74 1.47
N GLY A 463 10.72 6.47 2.36
CA GLY A 463 10.77 7.03 3.71
C GLY A 463 9.67 6.50 4.63
N VAL A 464 9.78 6.84 5.85
CA VAL A 464 9.02 6.40 7.04
C VAL A 464 8.03 5.29 6.76
N GLY A 465 8.41 4.05 7.05
CA GLY A 465 7.53 2.89 6.92
C GLY A 465 6.96 2.63 5.51
N SER A 466 7.53 3.23 4.45
CA SER A 466 6.98 3.25 3.08
C SER A 466 5.60 3.94 2.93
N TYR A 467 5.08 4.57 3.97
CA TYR A 467 3.84 5.34 3.90
C TYR A 467 4.05 6.85 3.83
N TRP A 468 5.28 7.34 3.93
CA TRP A 468 5.58 8.76 3.79
C TRP A 468 4.98 9.41 2.53
N PRO A 469 4.92 8.77 1.35
CA PRO A 469 4.26 9.36 0.18
C PRO A 469 2.80 9.78 0.41
N PHE A 470 2.16 9.24 1.45
CA PHE A 470 0.74 9.49 1.78
C PHE A 470 0.55 10.30 3.07
N ALA A 471 1.59 10.42 3.92
CA ALA A 471 1.52 11.24 5.13
C ALA A 471 1.45 12.74 4.77
N THR A 472 0.77 13.52 5.60
CA THR A 472 0.53 14.95 5.37
C THR A 472 1.32 15.87 6.30
N GLY A 473 1.86 15.33 7.41
CA GLY A 473 2.57 16.07 8.45
C GLY A 473 4.08 16.14 8.25
N LYS A 474 4.84 16.08 9.37
CA LYS A 474 6.31 16.11 9.39
C LYS A 474 6.88 14.68 9.44
N ARG A 475 8.00 14.47 8.73
CA ARG A 475 8.71 13.16 8.73
C ARG A 475 9.14 12.73 10.12
N VAL A 476 9.66 13.66 10.92
CA VAL A 476 10.14 13.37 12.26
C VAL A 476 9.01 12.92 13.19
N VAL A 477 7.81 13.47 13.05
CA VAL A 477 6.65 13.05 13.84
C VAL A 477 6.27 11.61 13.49
N GLN A 478 6.18 11.28 12.22
CA GLN A 478 5.92 9.92 11.77
C GLN A 478 7.03 8.93 12.17
N ALA A 479 8.29 9.37 12.13
CA ALA A 479 9.43 8.57 12.60
C ALA A 479 9.34 8.26 14.10
N ASN A 480 8.94 9.24 14.92
CA ASN A 480 8.75 9.07 16.36
C ASN A 480 7.58 8.12 16.67
N LEU A 481 6.42 8.30 16.02
CA LEU A 481 5.27 7.40 16.17
C LEU A 481 5.62 5.94 15.83
N LEU A 482 6.36 5.75 14.74
CA LEU A 482 6.82 4.42 14.35
C LEU A 482 7.80 3.82 15.37
N LEU A 483 8.70 4.65 15.93
CA LEU A 483 9.63 4.20 16.97
C LEU A 483 8.90 3.81 18.26
N GLU A 484 7.95 4.62 18.70
CA GLU A 484 7.11 4.33 19.87
C GLU A 484 6.33 3.03 19.69
N GLN A 485 5.75 2.81 18.51
CA GLN A 485 5.08 1.55 18.18
C GLN A 485 6.05 0.36 18.32
N ILE A 486 7.29 0.49 17.81
CA ILE A 486 8.31 -0.56 17.90
C ILE A 486 8.73 -0.81 19.36
N ILE A 487 8.96 0.24 20.15
CA ILE A 487 9.34 0.15 21.56
C ILE A 487 8.24 -0.54 22.39
N ASN A 488 6.98 -0.25 22.11
CA ASN A 488 5.84 -0.78 22.84
C ASN A 488 5.50 -2.24 22.46
N CYS A 489 5.95 -2.72 21.29
CA CYS A 489 5.64 -4.06 20.79
C CYS A 489 6.80 -5.04 20.99
N THR A 490 7.19 -5.29 22.24
CA THR A 490 8.37 -6.08 22.63
C THR A 490 8.30 -7.57 22.27
N GLN A 491 7.13 -8.10 21.92
CA GLN A 491 6.93 -9.50 21.54
C GLN A 491 6.81 -9.71 20.02
N THR A 492 6.66 -8.65 19.23
CA THR A 492 6.74 -8.72 17.77
C THR A 492 8.21 -8.77 17.35
N ARG A 493 8.57 -9.70 16.46
CA ARG A 493 9.95 -9.88 15.95
C ARG A 493 10.08 -9.30 14.56
N TYR A 494 11.30 -8.92 14.19
CA TYR A 494 11.57 -8.22 12.93
C TYR A 494 12.51 -9.01 12.04
N VAL A 495 12.17 -9.09 10.74
CA VAL A 495 13.00 -9.77 9.74
C VAL A 495 13.11 -8.93 8.46
N LEU A 496 14.23 -9.04 7.76
CA LEU A 496 14.43 -8.52 6.41
C LEU A 496 14.36 -9.66 5.41
N ILE A 497 13.69 -9.45 4.30
CA ILE A 497 13.55 -10.43 3.22
C ILE A 497 13.82 -9.74 1.88
N PRO A 498 14.77 -10.23 1.07
CA PRO A 498 15.00 -9.71 -0.27
C PRO A 498 13.95 -10.24 -1.24
N ASN A 499 13.62 -9.46 -2.25
CA ASN A 499 12.99 -9.98 -3.45
C ASN A 499 13.80 -9.61 -4.70
N GLN A 500 13.54 -10.30 -5.80
CA GLN A 500 14.20 -10.27 -7.10
C GLN A 500 15.59 -10.91 -7.11
N HIS A 501 16.53 -10.51 -6.25
CA HIS A 501 17.89 -11.06 -6.28
C HIS A 501 18.47 -11.29 -4.87
N ILE A 502 19.34 -12.29 -4.77
CA ILE A 502 20.24 -12.55 -3.65
C ILE A 502 21.65 -12.67 -4.23
N GLY A 503 22.44 -11.60 -4.17
CA GLY A 503 23.71 -11.53 -4.86
C GLY A 503 23.57 -11.71 -6.37
N SER A 504 24.23 -12.72 -6.95
CA SER A 504 24.15 -13.07 -8.37
C SER A 504 22.90 -13.86 -8.76
N PHE A 505 22.16 -14.40 -7.79
CA PHE A 505 20.98 -15.22 -8.07
C PHE A 505 19.72 -14.37 -8.26
N LYS A 506 19.01 -14.59 -9.39
CA LYS A 506 17.63 -14.11 -9.58
C LYS A 506 16.69 -15.07 -8.86
N VAL A 507 15.98 -14.58 -7.84
CA VAL A 507 15.10 -15.38 -6.97
C VAL A 507 13.62 -15.00 -7.10
N GLY A 508 13.30 -13.88 -7.73
CA GLY A 508 11.93 -13.36 -7.78
C GLY A 508 11.37 -13.17 -6.36
N PHE A 509 10.25 -13.82 -6.05
CA PHE A 509 9.60 -13.82 -4.73
C PHE A 509 9.84 -15.11 -3.93
N ALA A 510 10.63 -16.05 -4.44
CA ALA A 510 10.88 -17.34 -3.78
C ALA A 510 11.45 -17.17 -2.36
N ALA A 511 12.29 -16.15 -2.14
CA ALA A 511 12.84 -15.85 -0.82
C ALA A 511 11.75 -15.56 0.21
N GLU A 512 10.72 -14.78 -0.19
CA GLU A 512 9.59 -14.43 0.68
C GLU A 512 8.74 -15.64 1.02
N TRP A 513 8.36 -16.45 0.03
CA TRP A 513 7.60 -17.67 0.27
C TRP A 513 8.34 -18.65 1.17
N ILE A 514 9.64 -18.85 0.95
CA ILE A 514 10.46 -19.76 1.75
C ILE A 514 10.65 -19.25 3.17
N ALA A 515 10.88 -17.95 3.36
CA ALA A 515 10.97 -17.33 4.68
C ALA A 515 9.65 -17.48 5.45
N ARG A 516 8.51 -17.22 4.81
CA ARG A 516 7.17 -17.41 5.36
C ARG A 516 6.94 -18.86 5.81
N GLU A 517 7.22 -19.83 4.94
CA GLU A 517 7.08 -21.26 5.24
C GLU A 517 8.00 -21.69 6.40
N TYR A 518 9.23 -21.18 6.42
CA TYR A 518 10.19 -21.47 7.49
C TYR A 518 9.74 -20.91 8.84
N LEU A 519 9.33 -19.65 8.87
CA LEU A 519 8.92 -18.98 10.10
C LEU A 519 7.63 -19.58 10.67
N ALA A 520 6.65 -19.87 9.81
CA ALA A 520 5.37 -20.45 10.25
C ALA A 520 5.57 -21.80 10.95
N ARG A 521 6.42 -22.69 10.41
CA ARG A 521 6.73 -23.99 11.02
C ARG A 521 7.47 -23.90 12.35
N ARG A 522 7.97 -22.72 12.69
CA ARG A 522 8.64 -22.45 13.97
C ARG A 522 7.79 -21.61 14.94
N GLY A 523 6.59 -21.19 14.53
CA GLY A 523 5.77 -20.27 15.31
C GLY A 523 6.39 -18.87 15.43
N GLY A 524 7.02 -18.38 14.35
CA GLY A 524 7.68 -17.08 14.28
C GLY A 524 9.22 -17.17 14.38
N VAL A 525 9.84 -16.10 14.89
CA VAL A 525 11.29 -16.05 15.16
C VAL A 525 11.57 -16.72 16.49
N ASN A 526 11.26 -18.01 16.59
CA ASN A 526 11.44 -18.79 17.80
C ASN A 526 12.71 -19.66 17.67
N MET A 527 13.85 -19.04 17.87
CA MET A 527 15.16 -19.69 17.75
C MET A 527 16.17 -19.13 18.77
N LYS A 528 17.18 -19.93 19.06
CA LYS A 528 18.26 -19.54 19.96
C LYS A 528 19.31 -18.70 19.25
N MET A 529 20.02 -17.87 19.99
CA MET A 529 21.10 -17.02 19.48
C MET A 529 22.25 -17.83 18.87
N ASP A 530 22.55 -19.06 19.32
CA ASP A 530 23.57 -19.94 18.78
C ASP A 530 23.31 -20.35 17.30
N ARG A 531 22.06 -20.21 16.83
CA ARG A 531 21.65 -20.43 15.43
C ARG A 531 21.93 -19.24 14.51
N LEU A 532 22.34 -18.13 15.06
CA LEU A 532 22.52 -16.85 14.37
C LEU A 532 23.99 -16.45 14.37
N SER A 533 24.39 -15.70 13.37
CA SER A 533 25.67 -15.00 13.35
C SER A 533 25.46 -13.58 12.81
N PRO A 534 26.18 -12.58 13.32
CA PRO A 534 26.15 -11.24 12.74
C PRO A 534 26.39 -11.31 11.24
N ALA A 535 25.57 -10.60 10.48
CA ALA A 535 25.79 -10.45 9.05
C ALA A 535 27.07 -9.64 8.79
N ARG A 536 27.79 -9.92 7.70
CA ARG A 536 28.99 -9.19 7.32
C ARG A 536 28.75 -7.67 7.18
N CYS A 537 27.55 -7.27 6.70
CA CYS A 537 27.07 -5.90 6.78
C CYS A 537 26.14 -5.75 8.00
N PRO A 538 26.53 -5.02 9.06
CA PRO A 538 25.73 -4.87 10.29
C PRO A 538 24.31 -4.36 10.08
N LEU A 539 24.03 -3.60 9.02
CA LEU A 539 22.67 -3.14 8.70
C LEU A 539 21.67 -4.28 8.47
N PHE A 540 22.13 -5.47 8.13
CA PHE A 540 21.27 -6.65 7.99
C PHE A 540 21.04 -7.40 9.30
N GLY A 541 21.65 -7.01 10.41
CA GLY A 541 21.50 -7.70 11.69
C GLY A 541 22.13 -9.11 11.66
N TYR A 542 21.35 -10.14 11.94
CA TYR A 542 21.83 -11.52 12.04
C TYR A 542 21.38 -12.36 10.84
N ALA A 543 22.32 -13.14 10.29
CA ALA A 543 22.06 -14.19 9.31
C ALA A 543 21.88 -15.54 10.03
N LEU A 544 21.06 -16.42 9.46
CA LEU A 544 20.91 -17.80 9.91
C LEU A 544 22.17 -18.61 9.57
N ASN A 545 22.66 -19.42 10.53
CA ASN A 545 23.75 -20.37 10.27
C ASN A 545 23.31 -21.54 9.39
N GLU A 546 22.04 -21.95 9.52
CA GLU A 546 21.41 -23.01 8.75
C GLU A 546 19.91 -22.76 8.62
N MET A 547 19.35 -23.07 7.46
CA MET A 547 17.91 -23.07 7.22
C MET A 547 17.50 -24.40 6.58
N LYS A 548 16.44 -25.01 7.14
CA LYS A 548 15.78 -26.19 6.56
C LYS A 548 14.28 -25.93 6.47
N VAL A 549 13.71 -26.16 5.31
CA VAL A 549 12.26 -26.06 5.07
C VAL A 549 11.81 -27.40 4.53
N ASP A 550 10.80 -27.99 5.15
CA ASP A 550 10.28 -29.32 4.80
C ASP A 550 11.39 -30.37 4.62
N GLY A 551 12.34 -30.42 5.57
CA GLY A 551 13.51 -31.30 5.52
C GLY A 551 14.61 -30.93 4.53
N GLN A 552 14.35 -30.03 3.60
CA GLN A 552 15.31 -29.57 2.59
C GLN A 552 16.22 -28.47 3.14
N ARG A 553 17.53 -28.63 2.98
CA ARG A 553 18.52 -27.63 3.40
C ARG A 553 18.69 -26.56 2.33
N ILE A 554 18.51 -25.30 2.73
CA ILE A 554 18.86 -24.14 1.89
C ILE A 554 20.37 -23.99 1.85
N SER A 555 20.94 -23.83 0.66
CA SER A 555 22.38 -23.62 0.50
C SER A 555 22.84 -22.36 1.23
N SER A 556 23.99 -22.44 1.91
CA SER A 556 24.60 -21.32 2.63
C SER A 556 24.86 -20.10 1.74
N ARG A 557 25.04 -20.28 0.42
CA ARG A 557 25.17 -19.20 -0.57
C ARG A 557 23.94 -18.30 -0.66
N PHE A 558 22.74 -18.80 -0.28
CA PHE A 558 21.52 -17.98 -0.21
C PHE A 558 21.36 -17.28 1.15
N LEU A 559 21.95 -17.83 2.21
CA LEU A 559 21.91 -17.21 3.54
C LEU A 559 23.00 -16.14 3.69
N ARG A 560 24.12 -16.35 3.02
CA ARG A 560 25.34 -15.52 3.06
C ARG A 560 25.86 -15.31 1.64
N PRO A 561 25.40 -14.25 0.95
CA PRO A 561 25.76 -14.01 -0.45
C PRO A 561 27.25 -13.82 -0.70
N GLU A 562 28.04 -13.39 0.29
CA GLU A 562 29.50 -13.30 0.21
C GLU A 562 30.18 -14.65 -0.09
N LEU A 563 29.49 -15.76 0.14
CA LEU A 563 29.96 -17.12 -0.19
C LEU A 563 29.68 -17.52 -1.65
N GLN A 564 29.01 -16.67 -2.43
CA GLN A 564 28.79 -16.93 -3.86
C GLN A 564 30.06 -16.62 -4.64
N GLU A 565 30.51 -17.57 -5.48
CA GLU A 565 31.71 -17.40 -6.32
C GLU A 565 31.59 -16.22 -7.28
N SER A 566 30.36 -15.98 -7.79
CA SER A 566 30.06 -14.88 -8.72
C SER A 566 30.06 -13.50 -8.05
N LEU A 567 29.97 -13.40 -6.72
CA LEU A 567 29.99 -12.15 -5.96
C LEU A 567 31.28 -11.98 -5.16
N GLY A 568 31.59 -12.95 -4.29
CA GLY A 568 32.72 -12.91 -3.37
C GLY A 568 32.63 -11.84 -2.28
N GLU A 569 33.56 -11.89 -1.34
CA GLU A 569 33.62 -10.96 -0.21
C GLU A 569 33.86 -9.50 -0.65
N GLU A 570 34.78 -9.29 -1.60
CA GLU A 570 35.09 -7.94 -2.09
C GLU A 570 33.88 -7.29 -2.79
N GLY A 571 33.14 -8.06 -3.60
CA GLY A 571 31.91 -7.57 -4.24
C GLY A 571 30.83 -7.23 -3.22
N TYR A 572 30.71 -8.07 -2.19
CA TYR A 572 29.80 -7.85 -1.07
C TYR A 572 30.13 -6.54 -0.31
N ASP A 573 31.40 -6.35 0.07
CA ASP A 573 31.83 -5.17 0.82
C ASP A 573 31.60 -3.85 0.05
N LYS A 574 31.85 -3.86 -1.26
CA LYS A 574 31.51 -2.73 -2.13
C LYS A 574 30.00 -2.46 -2.16
N GLY A 575 29.19 -3.51 -2.15
CA GLY A 575 27.74 -3.41 -2.06
C GLY A 575 27.28 -2.82 -0.71
N ALA A 576 27.92 -3.23 0.38
CA ALA A 576 27.65 -2.68 1.72
C ALA A 576 27.97 -1.17 1.78
N GLU A 577 29.07 -0.71 1.19
CA GLU A 577 29.39 0.71 1.13
C GLU A 577 28.36 1.53 0.32
N ILE A 578 27.81 0.98 -0.76
CA ILE A 578 26.72 1.61 -1.52
C ILE A 578 25.49 1.76 -0.62
N LEU A 579 25.16 0.72 0.16
CA LEU A 579 24.01 0.75 1.08
C LEU A 579 24.22 1.75 2.21
N TYR A 580 25.39 1.79 2.85
CA TYR A 580 25.70 2.75 3.91
C TYR A 580 25.59 4.20 3.43
N LYS A 581 26.15 4.53 2.26
CA LYS A 581 26.04 5.87 1.67
C LYS A 581 24.60 6.27 1.37
N PHE A 582 23.78 5.29 0.93
CA PHE A 582 22.38 5.55 0.70
C PHE A 582 21.63 5.84 2.01
N PHE A 583 21.85 5.03 3.04
CA PHE A 583 21.28 5.26 4.37
C PHE A 583 21.72 6.59 4.96
N GLU A 584 23.01 6.91 4.89
CA GLU A 584 23.56 8.18 5.38
C GLU A 584 22.83 9.39 4.77
N LYS A 585 22.66 9.38 3.45
CA LYS A 585 21.92 10.43 2.74
C LYS A 585 20.46 10.52 3.19
N GLU A 586 19.75 9.40 3.26
CA GLU A 586 18.32 9.38 3.57
C GLU A 586 18.01 9.63 5.05
N LEU A 587 18.92 9.26 5.95
CA LEU A 587 18.78 9.49 7.39
C LEU A 587 19.12 10.92 7.83
N ALA A 588 19.84 11.68 7.03
CA ALA A 588 20.25 13.05 7.36
C ALA A 588 19.08 13.98 7.71
N VAL A 589 17.90 13.75 7.12
CA VAL A 589 16.70 14.57 7.37
C VAL A 589 16.09 14.36 8.76
N TYR A 590 16.48 13.30 9.48
CA TYR A 590 16.00 13.00 10.82
C TYR A 590 16.95 13.50 11.94
N ASP A 591 18.08 14.09 11.60
CA ASP A 591 19.05 14.65 12.54
C ASP A 591 18.58 16.04 13.03
N CYS A 592 17.55 16.06 13.87
CA CYS A 592 16.90 17.26 14.36
C CYS A 592 16.53 17.16 15.86
N GLU A 593 16.21 18.30 16.45
CA GLU A 593 15.90 18.37 17.89
C GLU A 593 14.64 17.60 18.27
N GLU A 594 13.63 17.56 17.40
CA GLU A 594 12.34 16.92 17.63
C GLU A 594 12.41 15.37 17.59
N LEU A 595 13.54 14.80 17.16
CA LEU A 595 13.68 13.35 17.12
C LEU A 595 13.69 12.76 18.52
N HIS A 596 12.98 11.65 18.69
CA HIS A 596 12.89 10.88 19.93
C HIS A 596 14.30 10.53 20.48
N PRO A 597 14.56 10.61 21.83
CA PRO A 597 15.88 10.35 22.38
C PRO A 597 16.51 9.01 22.00
N VAL A 598 15.71 7.92 21.99
CA VAL A 598 16.18 6.61 21.52
C VAL A 598 16.51 6.65 20.02
N GLY A 599 15.75 7.37 19.22
CA GLY A 599 16.03 7.57 17.81
C GLY A 599 17.39 8.26 17.58
N LYS A 600 17.72 9.28 18.40
CA LYS A 600 19.05 9.92 18.38
C LYS A 600 20.17 8.94 18.69
N GLN A 601 20.00 8.05 19.69
CA GLN A 601 20.98 7.02 20.01
C GLN A 601 21.18 6.04 18.84
N ILE A 602 20.09 5.64 18.18
CA ILE A 602 20.15 4.75 17.01
C ILE A 602 20.89 5.43 15.85
N LEU A 603 20.60 6.70 15.56
CA LEU A 603 21.32 7.46 14.52
C LEU A 603 22.82 7.64 14.84
N GLU A 604 23.17 7.88 16.10
CA GLU A 604 24.58 7.94 16.54
C GLU A 604 25.29 6.60 16.37
N CYS A 605 24.62 5.49 16.71
CA CYS A 605 25.15 4.15 16.45
C CYS A 605 25.41 3.93 14.96
N PHE A 606 24.47 4.33 14.11
CA PHE A 606 24.63 4.27 12.65
C PHE A 606 25.81 5.10 12.14
N LYS A 607 25.93 6.36 12.57
CA LYS A 607 27.04 7.28 12.19
C LYS A 607 28.40 6.70 12.58
N LYS A 608 28.50 5.99 13.70
CA LYS A 608 29.70 5.30 14.17
C LYS A 608 29.94 3.95 13.50
N ARG A 609 29.07 3.51 12.60
CA ARG A 609 29.06 2.19 11.97
C ARG A 609 29.06 1.08 13.02
N GLY A 610 28.18 1.21 14.02
CA GLY A 610 28.07 0.25 15.12
C GLY A 610 27.81 -1.18 14.66
N SER A 611 28.23 -2.14 15.46
CA SER A 611 27.98 -3.55 15.28
C SER A 611 26.51 -3.90 15.54
N VAL A 612 26.08 -5.10 15.20
CA VAL A 612 24.71 -5.57 15.49
C VAL A 612 24.44 -5.57 17.00
N GLU A 613 25.45 -5.91 17.80
CA GLU A 613 25.40 -5.91 19.25
C GLU A 613 25.18 -4.50 19.82
N ASP A 614 25.77 -3.45 19.20
CA ASP A 614 25.55 -2.06 19.61
C ASP A 614 24.08 -1.65 19.40
N TYR A 615 23.45 -2.08 18.31
CA TYR A 615 22.03 -1.86 18.09
C TYR A 615 21.15 -2.66 19.08
N CYS A 616 21.55 -3.89 19.40
CA CYS A 616 20.87 -4.70 20.43
C CYS A 616 21.00 -4.10 21.83
N ALA A 617 22.09 -3.38 22.13
CA ALA A 617 22.26 -2.68 23.40
C ALA A 617 21.29 -1.50 23.54
N ILE A 618 20.86 -0.88 22.46
CA ILE A 618 19.85 0.20 22.49
C ILE A 618 18.45 -0.38 22.62
N LEU A 619 18.09 -1.34 21.76
CA LEU A 619 16.80 -2.04 21.79
C LEU A 619 17.04 -3.56 21.62
N PRO A 620 16.83 -4.36 22.68
CA PRO A 620 17.15 -5.79 22.69
C PRO A 620 16.35 -6.60 21.65
N LEU A 621 17.00 -7.59 21.06
CA LEU A 621 16.38 -8.50 20.09
C LEU A 621 15.26 -9.35 20.71
N GLY A 622 15.34 -9.63 22.03
CA GLY A 622 14.31 -10.35 22.78
C GLY A 622 14.24 -11.85 22.45
N LEU A 623 15.32 -12.45 21.98
CA LEU A 623 15.51 -13.91 21.88
C LEU A 623 16.18 -14.43 23.17
N SER A 624 15.94 -15.72 23.47
CA SER A 624 16.64 -16.41 24.56
C SER A 624 18.03 -16.84 24.13
N ASP A 625 18.95 -16.88 25.06
CA ASP A 625 20.29 -17.42 24.87
C ASP A 625 20.30 -18.92 24.53
#